data_9f05f4c5767e462958f9c9f3c06f258f
#
_entry.id   9f05f4c5767e462958f9c9f3c06f258f
#
_cell.length_a   1.000
_cell.length_b   1.000
_cell.length_c   1.000
_cell.angle_alpha   90.00
_cell.angle_beta   90.00
_cell.angle_gamma   90.00
#
_symmetry.space_group_name_H-M   'P 1'
#
loop_
_entity.id
_entity.type
_entity.pdbx_description
1 polymer ?
#
loop_
_entity_poly.entity_id
_entity_poly.type
_entity_poly.pdbx_seq_one_letter_code
_entity_poly.pdbx_strand_id
1 'polypeptide(L)' 'MSKHFKDITAYEFAQYEACRKSGVTNMFDITNVMNITGLDKQTIMDIMSNYDYLRAKYSKSISK' A
#
# COMPACT_ATOMS: atom_id res chain seq x y z
N MET A 1 9.50 -12.68 -8.70
CA MET A 1 8.13 -13.04 -8.90
C MET A 1 7.18 -11.98 -8.39
N SER A 2 6.12 -11.75 -9.13
CA SER A 2 5.11 -10.78 -8.70
C SER A 2 4.28 -11.32 -7.56
N LYS A 3 3.97 -10.44 -6.63
CA LYS A 3 3.07 -10.77 -5.55
C LYS A 3 1.64 -10.52 -6.01
N HIS A 4 0.77 -11.49 -5.79
CA HIS A 4 -0.63 -11.30 -6.09
C HIS A 4 -1.24 -10.32 -5.07
N PHE A 5 -2.23 -9.51 -5.49
CA PHE A 5 -2.79 -8.53 -4.58
C PHE A 5 -3.39 -9.17 -3.32
N LYS A 6 -3.84 -10.41 -3.42
CA LYS A 6 -4.36 -11.12 -2.24
C LYS A 6 -3.28 -11.50 -1.25
N ASP A 7 -2.03 -11.45 -1.67
CA ASP A 7 -0.91 -11.78 -0.80
C ASP A 7 -0.36 -10.56 -0.08
N ILE A 8 -0.92 -9.40 -0.34
CA ILE A 8 -0.49 -8.17 0.33
C ILE A 8 -0.92 -8.24 1.78
N THR A 9 0.03 -8.06 2.68
CA THR A 9 -0.25 -8.16 4.10
C THR A 9 -0.81 -6.86 4.65
N ALA A 10 -1.43 -6.95 5.84
CA ALA A 10 -1.93 -5.76 6.51
C ALA A 10 -0.79 -4.76 6.77
N TYR A 11 0.40 -5.28 7.10
CA TYR A 11 1.56 -4.43 7.34
C TYR A 11 1.92 -3.63 6.07
N GLU A 12 1.97 -4.32 4.94
CA GLU A 12 2.32 -3.66 3.68
C GLU A 12 1.30 -2.59 3.33
N PHE A 13 0.03 -2.91 3.47
CA PHE A 13 -1.00 -1.93 3.20
C PHE A 13 -0.92 -0.75 4.16
N ALA A 14 -0.62 -1.03 5.43
CA ALA A 14 -0.49 0.03 6.43
C ALA A 14 0.66 0.98 6.10
N GLN A 15 1.77 0.45 5.60
CA GLN A 15 2.90 1.28 5.19
C GLN A 15 2.50 2.20 4.05
N TYR A 16 1.80 1.66 3.07
CA TYR A 16 1.32 2.46 1.96
C TYR A 16 0.38 3.56 2.45
N GLU A 17 -0.57 3.21 3.32
CA GLU A 17 -1.53 4.18 3.84
C GLU A 17 -0.86 5.27 4.65
N ALA A 18 0.12 4.90 5.47
CA ALA A 18 0.84 5.88 6.26
C ALA A 18 1.55 6.89 5.37
N CYS A 19 2.17 6.41 4.30
CA CYS A 19 2.84 7.28 3.35
C CYS A 19 1.84 8.21 2.67
N ARG A 20 0.71 7.66 2.26
CA ARG A 20 -0.30 8.43 1.57
C ARG A 20 -0.87 9.53 2.48
N LYS A 21 -1.16 9.18 3.72
CA LYS A 21 -1.77 10.11 4.65
C LYS A 21 -0.81 11.19 5.12
N SER A 22 0.48 10.87 5.14
CA SER A 22 1.48 11.83 5.60
C SER A 22 1.69 12.96 4.60
N GLY A 23 1.38 12.72 3.34
CA GLY A 23 1.56 13.74 2.32
C GLY A 23 3.02 14.10 2.03
N VAL A 24 3.94 13.20 2.39
CA VAL A 24 5.36 13.51 2.22
C VAL A 24 5.83 13.41 0.77
N THR A 25 5.04 12.74 -0.06
CA THR A 25 5.41 12.61 -1.46
C THR A 25 4.18 12.43 -2.31
N ASN A 26 4.35 12.63 -3.62
CA ASN A 26 3.32 12.34 -4.60
C ASN A 26 3.23 10.82 -4.73
N MET A 27 2.05 10.26 -4.45
CA MET A 27 1.88 8.81 -4.48
C MET A 27 2.04 8.19 -5.86
N PHE A 28 2.05 9.01 -6.91
CA PHE A 28 2.33 8.53 -8.25
C PHE A 28 3.83 8.46 -8.53
N ASP A 29 4.64 9.01 -7.65
CA ASP A 29 6.09 8.88 -7.74
C ASP A 29 6.48 7.56 -7.08
N ILE A 30 6.41 6.48 -7.85
CA ILE A 30 6.58 5.13 -7.31
C ILE A 30 7.94 4.94 -6.66
N THR A 31 8.99 5.48 -7.28
CA THR A 31 10.33 5.34 -6.72
C THR A 31 10.41 5.92 -5.30
N ASN A 32 9.83 7.09 -5.12
CA ASN A 32 9.84 7.72 -3.82
C ASN A 32 9.02 6.95 -2.80
N VAL A 33 7.85 6.45 -3.25
CA VAL A 33 7.00 5.65 -2.37
C VAL A 33 7.75 4.39 -1.95
N MET A 34 8.46 3.76 -2.87
CA MET A 34 9.28 2.59 -2.53
C MET A 34 10.31 2.91 -1.45
N ASN A 35 10.97 4.03 -1.58
CA ASN A 35 12.01 4.43 -0.63
C ASN A 35 11.43 4.71 0.75
N ILE A 36 10.27 5.34 0.78
CA ILE A 36 9.65 5.72 2.05
C ILE A 36 9.02 4.52 2.74
N THR A 37 8.34 3.68 1.99
CA THR A 37 7.58 2.56 2.59
C THR A 37 8.41 1.30 2.74
N GLY A 38 9.46 1.16 1.95
CA GLY A 38 10.22 -0.07 1.94
C GLY A 38 9.57 -1.18 1.12
N LEU A 39 8.49 -0.86 0.44
CA LEU A 39 7.80 -1.83 -0.41
C LEU A 39 8.39 -1.82 -1.80
N ASP A 40 8.26 -2.95 -2.52
CA ASP A 40 8.75 -2.98 -3.89
C ASP A 40 7.70 -2.42 -4.84
N LYS A 41 8.13 -2.18 -6.07
CA LYS A 41 7.27 -1.55 -7.06
C LYS A 41 6.00 -2.36 -7.32
N GLN A 42 6.15 -3.68 -7.44
CA GLN A 42 5.01 -4.52 -7.74
C GLN A 42 3.97 -4.47 -6.63
N THR A 43 4.43 -4.50 -5.39
CA THR A 43 3.54 -4.43 -4.25
C THR A 43 2.77 -3.12 -4.25
N ILE A 44 3.45 -2.01 -4.51
CA ILE A 44 2.81 -0.71 -4.54
C ILE A 44 1.79 -0.66 -5.67
N MET A 45 2.15 -1.15 -6.85
CA MET A 45 1.23 -1.16 -7.98
C MET A 45 -0.01 -2.01 -7.69
N ASP A 46 0.19 -3.15 -7.02
CA ASP A 46 -0.92 -4.01 -6.66
C ASP A 46 -1.84 -3.34 -5.65
N ILE A 47 -1.26 -2.63 -4.69
CA ILE A 47 -2.07 -1.90 -3.72
C ILE A 47 -2.90 -0.82 -4.42
N MET A 48 -2.28 -0.08 -5.33
CA MET A 48 -2.98 0.97 -6.05
C MET A 48 -4.12 0.41 -6.90
N SER A 49 -3.87 -0.69 -7.58
CA SER A 49 -4.86 -1.29 -8.46
C SER A 49 -6.03 -1.90 -7.70
N ASN A 50 -5.80 -2.31 -6.46
CA ASN A 50 -6.82 -2.99 -5.67
C ASN A 50 -7.09 -2.25 -4.36
N TYR A 51 -6.90 -0.96 -4.38
CA TYR A 51 -6.96 -0.16 -3.17
C TYR A 51 -8.30 -0.29 -2.43
N ASP A 52 -9.39 -0.20 -3.14
CA ASP A 52 -10.71 -0.27 -2.50
C ASP A 52 -10.92 -1.62 -1.82
N TYR A 53 -10.52 -2.68 -2.49
CA TYR A 53 -10.63 -4.01 -1.93
C TYR A 53 -9.79 -4.15 -0.66
N LEU A 54 -8.53 -3.70 -0.74
CA LEU A 54 -7.62 -3.84 0.39
C LEU A 54 -8.03 -2.94 1.54
N ARG A 55 -8.51 -1.76 1.24
CA ARG A 55 -8.97 -0.85 2.27
C ARG A 55 -10.15 -1.45 3.03
N ALA A 56 -11.10 -2.02 2.30
CA ALA A 56 -12.23 -2.65 2.94
C ALA A 56 -11.81 -3.83 3.79
N LYS A 57 -10.86 -4.61 3.28
CA LYS A 57 -10.39 -5.79 3.98
C LYS A 57 -9.68 -5.46 5.29
N TYR A 58 -8.76 -4.51 5.23
CA TYR A 58 -7.91 -4.21 6.38
C TYR A 58 -8.47 -3.12 7.27
N SER A 59 -9.29 -2.24 6.73
CA SER A 59 -9.90 -1.19 7.50
C SER A 59 -10.84 -1.76 8.56
N LYS A 60 -11.51 -2.84 8.25
CA LYS A 60 -12.38 -3.49 9.20
C LYS A 60 -11.65 -4.00 10.42
N SER A 61 -10.45 -4.45 10.21
CA SER A 61 -9.66 -5.00 11.32
C SER A 61 -9.20 -3.91 12.26
N ILE A 62 -8.99 -2.73 11.74
CA ILE A 62 -8.43 -1.63 12.49
C ILE A 62 -9.50 -0.84 13.20
N SER A 63 -10.60 -0.74 12.58
CA SER A 63 -11.69 0.08 13.04
C SER A 63 -12.17 -0.36 14.39
N LYS A 64 -12.29 0.23 15.01
CA LYS A 64 -12.81 -0.14 16.13
C LYS A 64 -13.42 0.63 16.65
#